data_be4dca6fef8e5f591693d68dc4e7c561
#
_entry.id   be4dca6fef8e5f591693d68dc4e7c561
#
_cell.length_a   1.000
_cell.length_b   1.000
_cell.length_c   1.000
_cell.angle_alpha   90.00
_cell.angle_beta   90.00
_cell.angle_gamma   90.00
#
_symmetry.space_group_name_H-M   'P 1'
#
loop_
_entity.id
_entity.type
_entity.pdbx_description
1 polymer ?
#
loop_
_entity_poly.entity_id
_entity_poly.type
_entity_poly.pdbx_seq_one_letter_code
_entity_poly.pdbx_strand_id
1 'polypeptide(L)'
;MALISSAAMSLFAWTLLPLAFALLGLLILPLPDGIRKHIIAFIDTVLFCEVPLLGISLFWFVIGLSATVLVAAYAEWNAAMDKDPDAAGSSDLREKLLKKQFKSEKNLWVAAFAFTLYITIHRYRHDVKASLKAKDDGAAAKKKT
;
A
#
# COMPACT_ATOMS: atom_id res chain seq x y z
N MET A 1 -5.33 21.06 13.59
CA MET A 1 -6.17 20.59 12.48
C MET A 1 -5.86 19.11 12.31
N ALA A 2 -6.78 18.19 12.55
CA ALA A 2 -6.54 16.78 12.20
C ALA A 2 -6.59 16.68 10.67
N LEU A 3 -5.43 16.55 10.03
CA LEU A 3 -5.28 16.52 8.57
C LEU A 3 -5.97 15.31 7.92
N ILE A 4 -6.18 14.25 8.70
CA ILE A 4 -6.95 13.07 8.28
C ILE A 4 -7.95 12.74 9.37
N SER A 5 -9.23 12.66 9.01
CA SER A 5 -10.26 12.22 9.95
C SER A 5 -9.98 10.75 10.34
N SER A 6 -10.26 10.42 11.59
CA SER A 6 -10.15 9.04 12.10
C SER A 6 -10.90 8.01 11.23
N ALA A 7 -12.00 8.45 10.60
CA ALA A 7 -12.77 7.64 9.66
C ALA A 7 -12.01 7.37 8.35
N ALA A 8 -11.31 8.36 7.80
CA ALA A 8 -10.52 8.17 6.58
C ALA A 8 -9.36 7.19 6.78
N MET A 9 -8.65 7.28 7.92
CA MET A 9 -7.61 6.30 8.27
C MET A 9 -8.18 4.89 8.49
N SER A 10 -9.35 4.79 9.10
CA SER A 10 -10.02 3.51 9.28
C SER A 10 -10.40 2.88 7.94
N LEU A 11 -11.03 3.65 7.05
CA LEU A 11 -11.36 3.19 5.70
C LEU A 11 -10.11 2.77 4.92
N PHE A 12 -9.04 3.56 4.98
CA PHE A 12 -7.76 3.23 4.34
C PHE A 12 -7.21 1.88 4.85
N ALA A 13 -7.18 1.69 6.17
CA ALA A 13 -6.68 0.47 6.77
C ALA A 13 -7.56 -0.76 6.47
N TRP A 14 -8.89 -0.59 6.42
CA TRP A 14 -9.82 -1.70 6.20
C TRP A 14 -10.05 -2.05 4.74
N THR A 15 -9.78 -1.15 3.80
CA THR A 15 -9.98 -1.39 2.37
C THR A 15 -8.68 -1.59 1.62
N LEU A 16 -7.77 -0.62 1.67
CA LEU A 16 -6.55 -0.65 0.84
C LEU A 16 -5.50 -1.63 1.35
N LEU A 17 -5.38 -1.82 2.66
CA LEU A 17 -4.39 -2.73 3.22
C LEU A 17 -4.73 -4.20 2.94
N PRO A 18 -5.95 -4.71 3.20
CA PRO A 18 -6.32 -6.08 2.86
C PRO A 18 -6.25 -6.36 1.36
N LEU A 19 -6.62 -5.38 0.52
CA LEU A 19 -6.50 -5.50 -0.92
C LEU A 19 -5.03 -5.68 -1.35
N ALA A 20 -4.10 -4.89 -0.79
CA ALA A 20 -2.68 -5.02 -1.06
C ALA A 20 -2.14 -6.39 -0.66
N PHE A 21 -2.54 -6.91 0.51
CA PHE A 21 -2.18 -8.26 0.95
C PHE A 21 -2.70 -9.34 0.01
N ALA A 22 -3.96 -9.26 -0.40
CA ALA A 22 -4.56 -10.22 -1.31
C ALA A 22 -3.83 -10.23 -2.66
N LEU A 23 -3.54 -9.06 -3.23
CA LEU A 23 -2.81 -8.92 -4.47
C LEU A 23 -1.38 -9.46 -4.38
N LEU A 24 -0.67 -9.13 -3.32
CA LEU A 24 0.68 -9.64 -3.09
C LEU A 24 0.67 -11.16 -2.90
N GLY A 25 -0.29 -11.68 -2.12
CA GLY A 25 -0.49 -13.12 -1.95
C GLY A 25 -0.69 -13.85 -3.28
N LEU A 26 -1.59 -13.33 -4.14
CA LEU A 26 -1.83 -13.88 -5.48
C LEU A 26 -0.58 -13.88 -6.37
N LEU A 27 0.25 -12.84 -6.26
CA LEU A 27 1.48 -12.74 -7.04
C LEU A 27 2.58 -13.70 -6.57
N ILE A 28 2.67 -13.94 -5.24
CA ILE A 28 3.70 -14.79 -4.63
C ILE A 28 3.34 -16.27 -4.74
N LEU A 29 2.06 -16.64 -4.85
CA LEU A 29 1.65 -18.04 -4.91
C LEU A 29 2.37 -18.76 -6.07
N PRO A 30 2.92 -19.96 -5.81
CA PRO A 30 3.56 -20.78 -6.86
C PRO A 30 2.49 -21.44 -7.75
N LEU A 31 1.87 -20.63 -8.61
CA LEU A 31 0.83 -21.10 -9.53
C LEU A 31 1.42 -21.53 -10.87
N PRO A 32 0.77 -22.47 -11.59
CA PRO A 32 1.14 -22.81 -12.96
C PRO A 32 1.19 -21.58 -13.86
N ASP A 33 2.15 -21.54 -14.80
CA ASP A 33 2.40 -20.39 -15.66
C ASP A 33 1.14 -19.89 -16.42
N GLY A 34 0.22 -20.80 -16.81
CA GLY A 34 -1.05 -20.44 -17.43
C GLY A 34 -1.94 -19.59 -16.50
N ILE A 35 -2.15 -20.04 -15.27
CA ILE A 35 -2.96 -19.30 -14.28
C ILE A 35 -2.28 -17.98 -13.91
N ARG A 36 -0.97 -17.98 -13.78
CA ARG A 36 -0.17 -16.80 -13.45
C ARG A 36 -0.30 -15.71 -14.53
N LYS A 37 -0.33 -16.09 -15.82
CA LYS A 37 -0.59 -15.15 -16.92
C LYS A 37 -1.97 -14.51 -16.82
N HIS A 38 -3.02 -15.27 -16.49
CA HIS A 38 -4.37 -14.74 -16.30
C HIS A 38 -4.47 -13.79 -15.09
N ILE A 39 -3.82 -14.11 -13.98
CA ILE A 39 -3.77 -13.23 -12.81
C ILE A 39 -3.08 -11.92 -13.14
N ILE A 40 -1.96 -11.95 -13.84
CA ILE A 40 -1.24 -10.73 -14.23
C ILE A 40 -2.10 -9.91 -15.22
N ALA A 41 -2.74 -10.54 -16.19
CA ALA A 41 -3.63 -9.86 -17.12
C ALA A 41 -4.82 -9.20 -16.37
N PHE A 42 -5.39 -9.88 -15.37
CA PHE A 42 -6.44 -9.32 -14.53
C PHE A 42 -5.94 -8.12 -13.72
N ILE A 43 -4.78 -8.24 -13.05
CA ILE A 43 -4.16 -7.14 -12.31
C ILE A 43 -3.88 -5.95 -13.23
N ASP A 44 -3.39 -6.21 -14.45
CA ASP A 44 -3.14 -5.18 -15.45
C ASP A 44 -4.42 -4.46 -15.86
N THR A 45 -5.48 -5.21 -16.12
CA THR A 45 -6.75 -4.64 -16.57
C THR A 45 -7.43 -3.82 -15.45
N VAL A 46 -7.36 -4.28 -14.19
CA VAL A 46 -8.08 -3.64 -13.08
C VAL A 46 -7.26 -2.50 -12.46
N LEU A 47 -5.97 -2.73 -12.18
CA LEU A 47 -5.13 -1.76 -11.46
C LEU A 47 -4.41 -0.77 -12.37
N PHE A 48 -4.09 -1.18 -13.59
CA PHE A 48 -3.42 -0.32 -14.56
C PHE A 48 -4.37 0.23 -15.62
N CYS A 49 -5.68 0.07 -15.42
CA CYS A 49 -6.70 0.81 -16.15
C CYS A 49 -6.47 2.31 -15.98
N GLU A 50 -6.43 3.04 -17.08
CA GLU A 50 -6.37 4.51 -17.03
C GLU A 50 -7.71 5.05 -16.52
N VAL A 51 -7.65 5.86 -15.48
CA VAL A 51 -8.83 6.58 -14.98
C VAL A 51 -9.12 7.70 -15.98
N PRO A 52 -10.24 7.64 -16.73
CA PRO A 52 -10.49 8.53 -17.87
C PRO A 52 -10.54 10.02 -17.49
N LEU A 53 -10.77 10.34 -16.20
CA LEU A 53 -10.79 11.71 -15.70
C LEU A 53 -9.38 12.28 -15.40
N LEU A 54 -8.39 11.43 -15.10
CA LEU A 54 -7.09 11.86 -14.56
C LEU A 54 -5.92 11.52 -15.50
N GLY A 55 -6.12 10.68 -16.52
CA GLY A 55 -5.05 10.22 -17.42
C GLY A 55 -3.94 9.44 -16.71
N ILE A 56 -4.18 9.01 -15.47
CA ILE A 56 -3.23 8.29 -14.61
C ILE A 56 -3.82 6.90 -14.35
N SER A 57 -2.98 5.86 -14.33
CA SER A 57 -3.47 4.54 -13.97
C SER A 57 -3.93 4.53 -12.51
N LEU A 58 -5.00 3.77 -12.24
CA LEU A 58 -5.55 3.60 -10.89
C LEU A 58 -4.47 3.23 -9.87
N PHE A 59 -3.49 2.44 -10.28
CA PHE A 59 -2.37 2.03 -9.42
C PHE A 59 -1.52 3.21 -8.96
N TRP A 60 -1.13 4.13 -9.86
CA TRP A 60 -0.37 5.31 -9.50
C TRP A 60 -1.18 6.28 -8.64
N PHE A 61 -2.49 6.34 -8.87
CA PHE A 61 -3.40 7.10 -8.00
C PHE A 61 -3.40 6.53 -6.56
N VAL A 62 -3.48 5.20 -6.40
CA VAL A 62 -3.44 4.55 -5.08
C VAL A 62 -2.09 4.75 -4.39
N ILE A 63 -0.96 4.68 -5.12
CA ILE A 63 0.37 4.99 -4.56
C ILE A 63 0.44 6.44 -4.11
N GLY A 64 -0.02 7.39 -4.93
CA GLY A 64 -0.04 8.80 -4.56
C GLY A 64 -0.90 9.08 -3.33
N LEU A 65 -2.07 8.46 -3.25
CA LEU A 65 -2.95 8.52 -2.07
C LEU A 65 -2.26 7.94 -0.83
N SER A 66 -1.61 6.78 -0.97
CA SER A 66 -0.88 6.15 0.14
C SER A 66 0.29 7.00 0.62
N ALA A 67 1.03 7.64 -0.30
CA ALA A 67 2.10 8.57 0.05
C ALA A 67 1.57 9.80 0.80
N THR A 68 0.45 10.37 0.34
CA THR A 68 -0.20 11.51 1.00
C THR A 68 -0.65 11.15 2.42
N VAL A 69 -1.27 9.98 2.59
CA VAL A 69 -1.68 9.47 3.90
C VAL A 69 -0.47 9.25 4.82
N LEU A 70 0.63 8.73 4.29
CA LEU A 70 1.88 8.54 5.04
C LEU A 70 2.46 9.86 5.54
N VAL A 71 2.55 10.87 4.65
CA VAL A 71 3.06 12.21 5.03
C VAL A 71 2.16 12.85 6.09
N ALA A 72 0.85 12.75 5.95
CA ALA A 72 -0.08 13.29 6.92
C ALA A 72 -0.03 12.54 8.27
N ALA A 73 0.10 11.21 8.27
CA ALA A 73 0.29 10.41 9.48
C ALA A 73 1.61 10.74 10.18
N TYR A 74 2.68 10.99 9.42
CA TYR A 74 3.96 11.43 9.97
C TYR A 74 3.86 12.82 10.63
N ALA A 75 3.17 13.76 10.00
CA ALA A 75 2.94 15.09 10.58
C ALA A 75 2.11 15.03 11.88
N GLU A 76 1.06 14.17 11.91
CA GLU A 76 0.27 13.96 13.12
C GLU A 76 1.09 13.30 14.24
N TRP A 77 1.96 12.36 13.91
CA TRP A 77 2.85 11.71 14.87
C TRP A 77 3.85 12.70 15.46
N ASN A 78 4.52 13.50 14.65
CA ASN A 78 5.42 14.55 15.12
C ASN A 78 4.70 15.53 16.06
N ALA A 79 3.53 16.03 15.66
CA ALA A 79 2.73 16.93 16.48
C ALA A 79 2.19 16.30 17.78
N ALA A 80 2.12 14.97 17.85
CA ALA A 80 1.76 14.26 19.07
C ALA A 80 2.97 14.05 20.00
N MET A 81 4.17 13.84 19.43
CA MET A 81 5.41 13.67 20.19
C MET A 81 5.94 14.97 20.80
N ASP A 82 5.65 16.12 20.18
CA ASP A 82 6.00 17.43 20.73
C ASP A 82 5.33 17.76 22.07
N LYS A 83 4.32 16.97 22.46
CA LYS A 83 3.58 17.16 23.71
C LYS A 83 4.10 16.20 24.76
N ASP A 84 4.82 16.74 25.75
CA ASP A 84 5.30 15.95 26.86
C ASP A 84 4.13 15.53 27.79
N PRO A 85 3.83 14.22 27.89
CA PRO A 85 2.78 13.73 28.78
C PRO A 85 3.14 13.90 30.26
N ASP A 86 4.42 13.98 30.60
CA ASP A 86 4.88 14.13 31.98
C ASP A 86 4.75 15.60 32.49
N ALA A 87 4.68 16.56 31.56
CA ALA A 87 4.37 17.95 31.87
C ALA A 87 2.87 18.21 32.13
N ALA A 88 2.01 17.19 31.96
CA ALA A 88 0.58 17.31 32.17
C ALA A 88 0.25 17.41 33.66
N GLY A 89 -0.39 18.50 34.07
CA GLY A 89 -0.73 18.78 35.48
C GLY A 89 -1.83 17.90 36.10
N SER A 90 -2.42 16.96 35.32
CA SER A 90 -3.43 16.00 35.80
C SER A 90 -3.26 14.64 35.17
N SER A 91 -3.60 13.57 35.90
CA SER A 91 -3.57 12.18 35.45
C SER A 91 -4.44 11.93 34.19
N ASP A 92 -5.60 12.56 34.15
CA ASP A 92 -6.54 12.47 33.04
C ASP A 92 -5.97 13.05 31.72
N LEU A 93 -5.25 14.17 31.85
CA LEU A 93 -4.63 14.82 30.68
C LEU A 93 -3.45 13.98 30.17
N ARG A 94 -2.65 13.45 31.08
CA ARG A 94 -1.56 12.52 30.75
C ARG A 94 -2.06 11.29 29.99
N GLU A 95 -3.11 10.65 30.48
CA GLU A 95 -3.70 9.48 29.81
C GLU A 95 -4.24 9.81 28.41
N LYS A 96 -4.89 10.95 28.25
CA LYS A 96 -5.36 11.42 26.93
C LYS A 96 -4.20 11.68 25.95
N LEU A 97 -3.10 12.25 26.42
CA LEU A 97 -1.92 12.49 25.59
C LEU A 97 -1.26 11.18 25.18
N LEU A 98 -1.08 10.23 26.07
CA LEU A 98 -0.54 8.91 25.78
C LEU A 98 -1.43 8.15 24.76
N LYS A 99 -2.74 8.14 24.94
CA LYS A 99 -3.67 7.54 23.98
C LYS A 99 -3.56 8.18 22.61
N LYS A 100 -3.36 9.50 22.55
CA LYS A 100 -3.18 10.21 21.27
C LYS A 100 -1.86 9.86 20.61
N GLN A 101 -0.76 9.78 21.34
CA GLN A 101 0.54 9.35 20.85
C GLN A 101 0.48 7.93 20.28
N PHE A 102 -0.06 6.98 21.05
CA PHE A 102 -0.25 5.60 20.60
C PHE A 102 -1.10 5.49 19.32
N LYS A 103 -2.17 6.28 19.26
CA LYS A 103 -3.04 6.29 18.07
C LYS A 103 -2.31 6.83 16.84
N SER A 104 -1.54 7.90 16.98
CA SER A 104 -0.79 8.50 15.87
C SER A 104 0.35 7.59 15.39
N GLU A 105 1.04 6.94 16.32
CA GLU A 105 2.07 5.96 16.02
C GLU A 105 1.50 4.76 15.24
N LYS A 106 0.39 4.17 15.71
CA LYS A 106 -0.31 3.10 15.00
C LYS A 106 -0.68 3.51 13.57
N ASN A 107 -1.23 4.72 13.39
CA ASN A 107 -1.62 5.22 12.09
C ASN A 107 -0.41 5.38 11.15
N LEU A 108 0.73 5.85 11.67
CA LEU A 108 1.97 5.96 10.93
C LEU A 108 2.45 4.59 10.43
N TRP A 109 2.47 3.59 11.31
CA TRP A 109 2.89 2.23 10.94
C TRP A 109 1.97 1.60 9.89
N VAL A 110 0.66 1.76 10.02
CA VAL A 110 -0.32 1.27 9.03
C VAL A 110 -0.11 1.93 7.67
N ALA A 111 0.10 3.25 7.64
CA ALA A 111 0.34 3.99 6.40
C ALA A 111 1.68 3.60 5.75
N ALA A 112 2.75 3.50 6.53
CA ALA A 112 4.07 3.09 6.05
C ALA A 112 4.04 1.67 5.48
N PHE A 113 3.35 0.76 6.16
CA PHE A 113 3.23 -0.62 5.72
C PHE A 113 2.43 -0.74 4.42
N ALA A 114 1.30 -0.05 4.31
CA ALA A 114 0.50 -0.03 3.09
C ALA A 114 1.31 0.54 1.90
N PHE A 115 2.00 1.66 2.09
CA PHE A 115 2.84 2.26 1.06
C PHE A 115 3.94 1.30 0.58
N THR A 116 4.63 0.65 1.51
CA THR A 116 5.66 -0.34 1.20
C THR A 116 5.10 -1.54 0.44
N LEU A 117 3.92 -2.04 0.81
CA LEU A 117 3.25 -3.14 0.11
C LEU A 117 2.95 -2.78 -1.34
N TYR A 118 2.41 -1.59 -1.61
CA TYR A 118 2.11 -1.19 -2.99
C TYR A 118 3.37 -1.05 -3.85
N ILE A 119 4.46 -0.51 -3.32
CA ILE A 119 5.75 -0.48 -4.02
C ILE A 119 6.25 -1.91 -4.30
N THR A 120 6.13 -2.80 -3.32
CA THR A 120 6.54 -4.20 -3.46
C THR A 120 5.72 -4.92 -4.53
N ILE A 121 4.39 -4.71 -4.58
CA ILE A 121 3.51 -5.26 -5.62
C ILE A 121 3.96 -4.79 -7.00
N HIS A 122 4.25 -3.51 -7.16
CA HIS A 122 4.71 -2.95 -8.42
C HIS A 122 6.00 -3.62 -8.91
N ARG A 123 6.99 -3.72 -8.03
CA ARG A 123 8.29 -4.32 -8.34
C ARG A 123 8.14 -5.81 -8.67
N TYR A 124 7.43 -6.55 -7.84
CA TYR A 124 7.24 -7.99 -8.02
C TYR A 124 6.46 -8.33 -9.30
N ARG A 125 5.43 -7.53 -9.63
CA ARG A 125 4.72 -7.65 -10.91
C ARG A 125 5.67 -7.50 -12.10
N HIS A 126 6.57 -6.52 -12.07
CA HIS A 126 7.54 -6.32 -13.13
C HIS A 126 8.46 -7.55 -13.30
N ASP A 127 8.96 -8.08 -12.19
CA ASP A 127 9.85 -9.26 -12.18
C ASP A 127 9.14 -10.51 -12.71
N VAL A 128 7.88 -10.72 -12.31
CA VAL A 128 7.07 -11.84 -12.82
C VAL A 128 6.80 -11.72 -14.32
N LYS A 129 6.50 -10.53 -14.82
CA LYS A 129 6.34 -10.30 -16.27
C LYS A 129 7.63 -10.59 -17.04
N ALA A 130 8.76 -10.14 -16.54
CA ALA A 130 10.05 -10.39 -17.15
C ALA A 130 10.38 -11.90 -17.19
N SER A 131 10.10 -12.62 -16.11
CA SER A 131 10.32 -14.07 -16.04
C SER A 131 9.42 -14.86 -16.99
N LEU A 132 8.15 -14.49 -17.15
CA LEU A 132 7.23 -15.12 -18.07
C LEU A 132 7.64 -14.89 -19.53
N LYS A 133 8.04 -13.66 -19.86
CA LYS A 133 8.53 -13.32 -21.21
C LYS A 133 9.78 -14.12 -21.56
N ALA A 134 10.75 -14.23 -20.66
CA ALA A 134 11.96 -15.02 -20.88
C ALA A 134 11.66 -16.51 -21.14
N LYS A 135 10.66 -17.08 -20.46
CA LYS A 135 10.22 -18.46 -20.69
C LYS A 135 9.55 -18.64 -22.06
N ASP A 136 8.71 -17.69 -22.46
CA ASP A 136 8.03 -17.73 -23.76
C ASP A 136 9.04 -17.63 -24.93
N ASP A 137 10.02 -16.72 -24.81
CA ASP A 137 11.09 -16.54 -25.79
C ASP A 137 11.98 -17.81 -25.90
N GLY A 138 12.31 -18.42 -24.75
CA GLY A 138 13.06 -19.69 -24.73
C GLY A 138 12.29 -20.88 -25.34
N ALA A 139 10.97 -20.94 -25.14
CA ALA A 139 10.12 -21.96 -25.76
C ALA A 139 9.98 -21.76 -27.28
N ALA A 140 9.91 -20.51 -27.72
CA ALA A 140 9.85 -20.18 -29.16
C ALA A 140 11.17 -20.53 -29.89
N ALA A 141 12.32 -20.31 -29.23
CA ALA A 141 13.63 -20.67 -29.79
C ALA A 141 13.78 -22.19 -29.98
N LYS A 142 13.31 -22.99 -28.98
CA LYS A 142 13.34 -24.47 -29.08
C LYS A 142 12.44 -25.07 -30.15
N LYS A 143 11.39 -24.37 -30.59
CA LYS A 143 10.51 -24.82 -31.70
C LYS A 143 11.07 -24.55 -33.08
N LYS A 144 12.10 -23.72 -33.20
CA LYS A 144 12.73 -23.35 -34.49
C LYS A 144 13.97 -24.20 -34.83
N THR A 145 14.41 -25.00 -33.87
CA THR A 145 15.49 -26.00 -34.03
C THR A 145 14.90 -27.38 -34.14
#